data_a6d4b1db9f9613118015ab52101b99c3
#
_entry.id   a6d4b1db9f9613118015ab52101b99c3
#
_cell.length_a   1.000
_cell.length_b   1.000
_cell.length_c   1.000
_cell.angle_alpha   90.00
_cell.angle_beta   90.00
_cell.angle_gamma   90.00
#
_symmetry.space_group_name_H-M   'P 1'
#
loop_
_entity.id
_entity.type
_entity.pdbx_description
1 polymer ?
#
loop_
_entity_poly.entity_id
_entity_poly.type
_entity_poly.pdbx_seq_one_letter_code
_entity_poly.pdbx_strand_id
1 'polypeptide(L)'
;TANFWAHKEVANEDDADFITLTYKDNEALSQTIVEEIELARDKAKTSEYWANWWKVYGLGQVGSLDGVCIKQWNEIELPLEARLLCYGMDFGYSNDPTTLIGLYKYNDAYIFDEVIYQKKLLNSDISNLLSDNNITEVIYADSAEPKSIAELKTYRHKVMPCTKGKDSIVYGINLINQNIRSGF
;
A
#
# COMPACT_ATOMS: atom_id res chain seq x y z
N THR A 1 8.87 7.60 -7.78
CA THR A 1 9.62 6.62 -6.96
C THR A 1 10.76 6.06 -7.79
N ALA A 2 11.87 5.65 -7.13
CA ALA A 2 13.00 5.01 -7.82
C ALA A 2 12.61 3.73 -8.58
N ASN A 3 11.43 3.20 -8.31
CA ASN A 3 10.84 2.04 -8.95
C ASN A 3 9.89 2.38 -10.11
N PHE A 4 9.73 3.67 -10.44
CA PHE A 4 8.92 4.06 -11.59
C PHE A 4 9.60 3.60 -12.87
N TRP A 5 8.84 2.98 -13.79
CA TRP A 5 9.36 2.34 -15.00
C TRP A 5 10.26 3.26 -15.85
N ALA A 6 9.91 4.55 -15.98
CA ALA A 6 10.70 5.51 -16.75
C ALA A 6 12.11 5.72 -16.16
N HIS A 7 12.29 5.64 -14.83
CA HIS A 7 13.62 5.71 -14.21
C HIS A 7 14.43 4.41 -14.37
N LYS A 8 13.76 3.27 -14.52
CA LYS A 8 14.45 1.98 -14.68
C LYS A 8 14.78 1.67 -16.12
N GLU A 9 13.84 1.95 -17.01
CA GLU A 9 13.88 1.47 -18.40
C GLU A 9 14.27 2.55 -19.38
N VAL A 10 13.92 3.83 -19.12
CA VAL A 10 14.12 4.92 -20.09
C VAL A 10 15.27 5.84 -19.70
N ALA A 11 15.50 6.12 -18.42
CA ALA A 11 16.49 7.12 -17.99
C ALA A 11 17.96 6.75 -18.32
N ASN A 12 18.23 5.49 -18.70
CA ASN A 12 19.54 4.99 -19.05
C ASN A 12 19.69 4.63 -20.56
N GLU A 13 18.67 4.90 -21.37
CA GLU A 13 18.76 4.68 -22.81
C GLU A 13 19.61 5.78 -23.46
N ASP A 14 20.43 5.41 -24.45
CA ASP A 14 21.37 6.31 -25.12
C ASP A 14 20.67 7.44 -25.92
N ASP A 15 19.40 7.26 -26.25
CA ASP A 15 18.56 8.20 -27.01
C ASP A 15 17.53 8.95 -26.14
N ALA A 16 17.65 8.86 -24.80
CA ALA A 16 16.76 9.51 -23.84
C ALA A 16 17.45 10.67 -23.13
N ASP A 17 16.84 11.86 -23.20
CA ASP A 17 17.23 13.03 -22.42
C ASP A 17 16.44 13.09 -21.10
N PHE A 18 17.14 13.04 -19.98
CA PHE A 18 16.54 13.18 -18.67
C PHE A 18 16.65 14.60 -18.16
N ILE A 19 15.57 15.38 -18.21
CA ILE A 19 15.54 16.78 -17.80
C ILE A 19 14.93 16.88 -16.39
N THR A 20 15.68 17.44 -15.44
CA THR A 20 15.18 17.75 -14.11
C THR A 20 14.74 19.21 -14.06
N LEU A 21 13.45 19.46 -13.82
CA LEU A 21 12.89 20.80 -13.60
C LEU A 21 12.62 21.00 -12.10
N THR A 22 12.95 22.19 -11.62
CA THR A 22 12.73 22.63 -10.23
C THR A 22 11.83 23.85 -10.19
N TYR A 23 11.43 24.30 -9.00
CA TYR A 23 10.67 25.54 -8.84
C TYR A 23 11.45 26.77 -9.38
N LYS A 24 12.78 26.71 -9.50
CA LYS A 24 13.61 27.80 -10.04
C LYS A 24 13.50 27.95 -11.56
N ASP A 25 13.06 26.90 -12.23
CA ASP A 25 12.88 26.86 -13.68
C ASP A 25 11.47 27.34 -14.10
N ASN A 26 10.62 27.68 -13.13
CA ASN A 26 9.26 28.16 -13.36
C ASN A 26 9.13 29.65 -12.97
N GLU A 27 9.31 30.53 -13.93
CA GLU A 27 9.22 31.99 -13.76
C GLU A 27 7.80 32.49 -13.40
N ALA A 28 6.76 31.65 -13.58
CA ALA A 28 5.38 32.00 -13.28
C ALA A 28 4.97 31.76 -11.82
N LEU A 29 5.85 31.20 -10.99
CA LEU A 29 5.56 30.99 -9.57
C LEU A 29 5.49 32.32 -8.81
N SER A 30 4.46 32.46 -7.98
CA SER A 30 4.37 33.61 -7.08
C SER A 30 5.48 33.55 -6.02
N GLN A 31 5.91 34.73 -5.57
CA GLN A 31 6.93 34.86 -4.52
C GLN A 31 6.54 34.07 -3.25
N THR A 32 5.25 34.05 -2.90
CA THR A 32 4.73 33.31 -1.73
C THR A 32 5.00 31.80 -1.85
N ILE A 33 4.78 31.22 -3.04
CA ILE A 33 5.04 29.80 -3.28
C ILE A 33 6.54 29.50 -3.19
N VAL A 34 7.38 30.39 -3.74
CA VAL A 34 8.84 30.24 -3.64
C VAL A 34 9.29 30.26 -2.18
N GLU A 35 8.76 31.18 -1.37
CA GLU A 35 9.07 31.28 0.07
C GLU A 35 8.61 30.03 0.84
N GLU A 36 7.44 29.48 0.52
CA GLU A 36 6.98 28.21 1.13
C GLU A 36 7.91 27.03 0.80
N ILE A 37 8.36 26.93 -0.45
CA ILE A 37 9.30 25.91 -0.87
C ILE A 37 10.65 26.08 -0.15
N GLU A 38 11.16 27.30 -0.06
CA GLU A 38 12.42 27.60 0.65
C GLU A 38 12.31 27.36 2.17
N LEU A 39 11.14 27.60 2.77
CA LEU A 39 10.87 27.25 4.18
C LEU A 39 10.93 25.74 4.42
N ALA A 40 10.49 24.95 3.45
CA ALA A 40 10.60 23.49 3.53
C ALA A 40 12.07 23.01 3.59
N ARG A 41 13.00 23.72 2.92
CA ARG A 41 14.43 23.46 3.02
C ARG A 41 14.96 23.60 4.44
N ASP A 42 14.51 24.61 5.17
CA ASP A 42 14.94 24.80 6.56
C ASP A 42 14.35 23.74 7.49
N LYS A 43 13.09 23.36 7.28
CA LYS A 43 12.44 22.26 8.01
C LYS A 43 13.11 20.90 7.74
N ALA A 44 13.68 20.73 6.55
CA ALA A 44 14.41 19.52 6.15
C ALA A 44 15.63 19.22 7.04
N LYS A 45 16.18 20.22 7.71
CA LYS A 45 17.35 20.05 8.61
C LYS A 45 17.02 19.24 9.88
N THR A 46 15.74 19.21 10.28
CA THR A 46 15.29 18.59 11.53
C THR A 46 14.20 17.54 11.36
N SER A 47 13.75 17.29 10.14
CA SER A 47 12.65 16.36 9.86
C SER A 47 12.93 15.56 8.59
N GLU A 48 12.93 14.25 8.71
CA GLU A 48 13.10 13.32 7.57
C GLU A 48 11.96 13.49 6.54
N TYR A 49 10.73 13.72 6.99
CA TYR A 49 9.60 14.05 6.12
C TYR A 49 9.89 15.28 5.25
N TRP A 50 10.30 16.39 5.87
CA TRP A 50 10.60 17.62 5.16
C TRP A 50 11.87 17.50 4.30
N ALA A 51 12.84 16.68 4.71
CA ALA A 51 14.02 16.37 3.89
C ALA A 51 13.63 15.67 2.59
N ASN A 52 12.76 14.68 2.67
CA ASN A 52 12.23 14.00 1.48
C ASN A 52 11.35 14.93 0.64
N TRP A 53 10.49 15.73 1.27
CA TRP A 53 9.68 16.73 0.58
C TRP A 53 10.54 17.72 -0.20
N TRP A 54 11.59 18.27 0.44
CA TRP A 54 12.55 19.17 -0.21
C TRP A 54 13.27 18.51 -1.38
N LYS A 55 13.69 17.26 -1.21
CA LYS A 55 14.34 16.47 -2.26
C LYS A 55 13.45 16.36 -3.51
N VAL A 56 12.15 16.11 -3.33
CA VAL A 56 11.20 15.96 -4.45
C VAL A 56 10.83 17.31 -5.07
N TYR A 57 10.30 18.22 -4.27
CA TYR A 57 9.68 19.45 -4.76
C TYR A 57 10.68 20.62 -4.88
N GLY A 58 11.73 20.62 -4.08
CA GLY A 58 12.78 21.65 -4.14
C GLY A 58 13.90 21.31 -5.13
N LEU A 59 14.34 20.05 -5.17
CA LEU A 59 15.48 19.61 -5.99
C LEU A 59 15.09 18.83 -7.24
N GLY A 60 13.79 18.51 -7.45
CA GLY A 60 13.34 17.69 -8.57
C GLY A 60 13.90 16.27 -8.58
N GLN A 61 14.37 15.78 -7.43
CA GLN A 61 14.98 14.47 -7.30
C GLN A 61 13.95 13.40 -6.96
N VAL A 62 14.30 12.13 -7.22
CA VAL A 62 13.47 11.01 -6.79
C VAL A 62 13.47 10.96 -5.26
N GLY A 63 12.30 11.13 -4.66
CA GLY A 63 12.11 11.00 -3.23
C GLY A 63 12.12 9.54 -2.77
N SER A 64 12.40 9.32 -1.49
CA SER A 64 12.03 8.09 -0.83
C SER A 64 10.50 8.02 -0.71
N LEU A 65 9.95 6.81 -0.67
CA LEU A 65 8.54 6.61 -0.37
C LEU A 65 8.32 6.85 1.15
N ASP A 66 8.40 8.12 1.59
CA ASP A 66 7.96 8.48 2.93
C ASP A 66 6.44 8.33 2.96
N GLY A 67 5.97 7.50 3.87
CA GLY A 67 4.58 7.06 3.91
C GLY A 67 4.38 5.59 3.54
N VAL A 68 5.40 4.90 3.02
CA VAL A 68 5.37 3.44 2.91
C VAL A 68 5.44 2.85 4.31
N CYS A 69 4.32 2.29 4.73
CA CYS A 69 4.19 1.70 6.05
C CYS A 69 5.07 0.45 6.21
N ILE A 70 5.30 -0.30 5.12
CA ILE A 70 6.10 -1.52 5.07
C ILE A 70 7.21 -1.30 4.05
N LYS A 71 8.46 -1.17 4.52
CA LYS A 71 9.60 -0.71 3.71
C LYS A 71 10.40 -1.83 3.05
N GLN A 72 10.32 -3.05 3.57
CA GLN A 72 11.13 -4.18 3.13
C GLN A 72 10.24 -5.42 2.98
N TRP A 73 10.24 -6.01 1.81
CA TRP A 73 9.56 -7.27 1.48
C TRP A 73 10.15 -7.83 0.19
N ASN A 74 9.98 -9.12 -0.02
CA ASN A 74 10.41 -9.81 -1.23
C ASN A 74 9.19 -10.43 -1.90
N GLU A 75 9.15 -10.40 -3.23
CA GLU A 75 8.15 -11.14 -4.00
C GLU A 75 8.61 -12.58 -4.16
N ILE A 76 7.71 -13.52 -3.86
CA ILE A 76 7.94 -14.95 -4.02
C ILE A 76 6.66 -15.61 -4.56
N GLU A 77 6.80 -16.75 -5.19
CA GLU A 77 5.65 -17.63 -5.45
C GLU A 77 5.17 -18.25 -4.14
N LEU A 78 3.84 -18.38 -3.96
CA LEU A 78 3.27 -18.99 -2.76
C LEU A 78 3.65 -20.47 -2.71
N PRO A 79 4.43 -20.92 -1.70
CA PRO A 79 4.79 -22.34 -1.58
C PRO A 79 3.56 -23.20 -1.30
N LEU A 80 3.51 -24.41 -1.89
CA LEU A 80 2.41 -25.34 -1.70
C LEU A 80 2.22 -25.76 -0.23
N GLU A 81 3.30 -25.79 0.54
CA GLU A 81 3.30 -26.15 1.95
C GLU A 81 2.96 -24.98 2.88
N ALA A 82 2.76 -23.76 2.32
CA ALA A 82 2.38 -22.60 3.11
C ALA A 82 1.00 -22.81 3.74
N ARG A 83 0.92 -22.65 5.05
CA ARG A 83 -0.31 -22.83 5.81
C ARG A 83 -1.07 -21.53 5.92
N LEU A 84 -2.27 -21.48 5.35
CA LEU A 84 -3.17 -20.35 5.51
C LEU A 84 -3.52 -20.15 7.00
N LEU A 85 -3.45 -18.91 7.46
CA LEU A 85 -3.86 -18.48 8.80
C LEU A 85 -5.25 -17.84 8.77
N CYS A 86 -5.46 -16.88 7.89
CA CYS A 86 -6.74 -16.18 7.70
C CYS A 86 -6.73 -15.39 6.40
N TYR A 87 -7.91 -14.90 6.04
CA TYR A 87 -8.06 -13.87 5.02
C TYR A 87 -8.41 -12.53 5.66
N GLY A 88 -7.86 -11.44 5.09
CA GLY A 88 -8.23 -10.07 5.40
C GLY A 88 -8.90 -9.41 4.21
N MET A 89 -10.02 -8.71 4.41
CA MET A 89 -10.76 -8.02 3.35
C MET A 89 -10.97 -6.56 3.71
N ASP A 90 -10.72 -5.70 2.75
CA ASP A 90 -11.14 -4.30 2.77
C ASP A 90 -12.10 -4.03 1.62
N PHE A 91 -13.20 -3.34 1.94
CA PHE A 91 -14.22 -3.01 0.95
C PHE A 91 -13.90 -1.66 0.32
N GLY A 92 -13.80 -1.64 -1.00
CA GLY A 92 -13.70 -0.43 -1.79
C GLY A 92 -14.66 -0.48 -2.97
N TYR A 93 -14.90 0.66 -3.62
CA TYR A 93 -15.74 0.69 -4.82
C TYR A 93 -15.16 1.60 -5.91
N SER A 94 -15.30 2.92 -5.78
CA SER A 94 -14.96 3.87 -6.86
C SER A 94 -13.50 4.26 -6.86
N ASN A 95 -13.00 4.79 -5.75
CA ASN A 95 -11.64 5.30 -5.62
C ASN A 95 -10.69 4.20 -5.17
N ASP A 96 -11.10 3.45 -4.17
CA ASP A 96 -10.32 2.36 -3.60
C ASP A 96 -10.81 1.01 -4.14
N PRO A 97 -9.92 0.05 -4.38
CA PRO A 97 -10.31 -1.31 -4.75
C PRO A 97 -10.87 -2.08 -3.55
N THR A 98 -11.75 -3.03 -3.83
CA THR A 98 -11.97 -4.13 -2.89
C THR A 98 -10.75 -5.03 -2.92
N THR A 99 -10.21 -5.37 -1.75
CA THR A 99 -9.02 -6.22 -1.61
C THR A 99 -9.31 -7.44 -0.75
N LEU A 100 -8.74 -8.57 -1.13
CA LEU A 100 -8.69 -9.79 -0.32
C LEU A 100 -7.25 -10.28 -0.28
N ILE A 101 -6.70 -10.37 0.91
CA ILE A 101 -5.33 -10.83 1.15
C ILE A 101 -5.37 -12.10 1.99
N GLY A 102 -4.69 -13.15 1.52
CA GLY A 102 -4.40 -14.34 2.30
C GLY A 102 -3.14 -14.13 3.15
N LEU A 103 -3.22 -14.42 4.43
CA LEU A 103 -2.06 -14.46 5.33
C LEU A 103 -1.66 -15.91 5.56
N TYR A 104 -0.44 -16.24 5.17
CA TYR A 104 0.12 -17.58 5.30
C TYR A 104 1.33 -17.61 6.22
N LYS A 105 1.57 -18.76 6.82
CA LYS A 105 2.81 -19.09 7.54
C LYS A 105 3.55 -20.18 6.77
N TYR A 106 4.82 -19.91 6.44
CA TYR A 106 5.71 -20.88 5.84
C TYR A 106 7.06 -20.84 6.53
N ASN A 107 7.47 -21.94 7.13
CA ASN A 107 8.59 -22.00 8.04
C ASN A 107 8.45 -20.89 9.11
N ASP A 108 9.45 -20.03 9.24
CA ASP A 108 9.42 -18.90 10.18
C ASP A 108 8.96 -17.58 9.54
N ALA A 109 8.61 -17.56 8.25
CA ALA A 109 8.16 -16.39 7.52
C ALA A 109 6.63 -16.27 7.45
N TYR A 110 6.16 -15.04 7.29
CA TYR A 110 4.78 -14.72 6.91
C TYR A 110 4.74 -14.32 5.44
N ILE A 111 3.73 -14.81 4.73
CA ILE A 111 3.49 -14.50 3.32
C ILE A 111 2.11 -13.86 3.20
N PHE A 112 2.05 -12.75 2.48
CA PHE A 112 0.80 -12.08 2.11
C PHE A 112 0.56 -12.36 0.63
N ASP A 113 -0.57 -12.98 0.31
CA ASP A 113 -0.97 -13.33 -1.04
C ASP A 113 -2.15 -12.45 -1.46
N GLU A 114 -2.00 -11.72 -2.57
CA GLU A 114 -3.06 -10.88 -3.13
C GLU A 114 -4.03 -11.72 -3.95
N VAL A 115 -5.19 -12.04 -3.37
CA VAL A 115 -6.23 -12.84 -4.02
C VAL A 115 -7.18 -11.99 -4.86
N ILE A 116 -7.61 -10.84 -4.34
CA ILE A 116 -8.48 -9.88 -5.03
C ILE A 116 -7.93 -8.46 -4.84
N TYR A 117 -7.80 -7.73 -5.94
CA TYR A 117 -7.50 -6.30 -5.95
C TYR A 117 -8.24 -5.65 -7.12
N GLN A 118 -9.50 -5.26 -6.91
CA GLN A 118 -10.36 -4.81 -8.01
C GLN A 118 -11.35 -3.73 -7.57
N LYS A 119 -11.55 -2.72 -8.44
CA LYS A 119 -12.54 -1.65 -8.24
C LYS A 119 -13.90 -2.04 -8.82
N LYS A 120 -14.95 -1.34 -8.35
CA LYS A 120 -16.32 -1.42 -8.85
C LYS A 120 -16.98 -2.79 -8.69
N LEU A 121 -16.59 -3.54 -7.67
CA LEU A 121 -17.23 -4.81 -7.33
C LEU A 121 -18.49 -4.54 -6.49
N LEU A 122 -19.60 -5.12 -6.90
CA LEU A 122 -20.78 -5.29 -6.04
C LEU A 122 -20.57 -6.49 -5.12
N ASN A 123 -21.36 -6.61 -4.06
CA ASN A 123 -21.23 -7.74 -3.13
C ASN A 123 -21.50 -9.10 -3.81
N SER A 124 -22.36 -9.13 -4.84
CA SER A 124 -22.55 -10.31 -5.70
C SER A 124 -21.28 -10.69 -6.47
N ASP A 125 -20.54 -9.69 -6.99
CA ASP A 125 -19.31 -9.94 -7.74
C ASP A 125 -18.21 -10.44 -6.79
N ILE A 126 -18.12 -9.85 -5.59
CA ILE A 126 -17.22 -10.34 -4.53
C ILE A 126 -17.54 -11.79 -4.19
N SER A 127 -18.83 -12.12 -4.01
CA SER A 127 -19.27 -13.50 -3.73
C SER A 127 -18.85 -14.48 -4.83
N ASN A 128 -18.99 -14.09 -6.10
CA ASN A 128 -18.55 -14.92 -7.22
C ASN A 128 -17.03 -15.13 -7.20
N LEU A 129 -16.25 -14.06 -7.03
CA LEU A 129 -14.79 -14.13 -6.93
C LEU A 129 -14.32 -15.01 -5.76
N LEU A 130 -14.98 -14.92 -4.60
CA LEU A 130 -14.69 -15.79 -3.46
C LEU A 130 -14.95 -17.26 -3.79
N SER A 131 -16.04 -17.55 -4.51
CA SER A 131 -16.38 -18.90 -4.92
C SER A 131 -15.43 -19.44 -5.99
N ASP A 132 -15.08 -18.64 -6.99
CA ASP A 132 -14.17 -19.00 -8.08
C ASP A 132 -12.75 -19.29 -7.56
N ASN A 133 -12.32 -18.57 -6.53
CA ASN A 133 -11.04 -18.80 -5.85
C ASN A 133 -11.11 -19.85 -4.74
N ASN A 134 -12.26 -20.55 -4.59
CA ASN A 134 -12.47 -21.58 -3.56
C ASN A 134 -12.21 -21.11 -2.12
N ILE A 135 -12.55 -19.85 -1.81
CA ILE A 135 -12.34 -19.27 -0.48
C ILE A 135 -13.44 -19.80 0.47
N THR A 136 -13.06 -20.74 1.30
CA THR A 136 -13.96 -21.42 2.26
C THR A 136 -13.64 -21.09 3.72
N GLU A 137 -12.48 -20.47 3.95
CA GLU A 137 -11.99 -20.13 5.28
C GLU A 137 -12.59 -18.80 5.79
N VAL A 138 -12.28 -18.47 7.03
CA VAL A 138 -12.77 -17.24 7.65
C VAL A 138 -12.09 -16.02 7.03
N ILE A 139 -12.91 -15.04 6.65
CA ILE A 139 -12.48 -13.73 6.15
C ILE A 139 -12.75 -12.70 7.24
N TYR A 140 -11.71 -11.99 7.66
CA TYR A 140 -11.85 -10.84 8.56
C TYR A 140 -11.96 -9.57 7.73
N ALA A 141 -13.12 -8.92 7.77
CA ALA A 141 -13.42 -7.74 6.98
C ALA A 141 -13.49 -6.46 7.83
N ASP A 142 -13.28 -5.31 7.18
CA ASP A 142 -13.45 -4.02 7.84
C ASP A 142 -14.86 -3.90 8.44
N SER A 143 -14.92 -3.61 9.74
CA SER A 143 -16.18 -3.46 10.47
C SER A 143 -16.98 -2.20 10.10
N ALA A 144 -16.41 -1.28 9.30
CA ALA A 144 -17.09 -0.09 8.83
C ALA A 144 -18.20 -0.42 7.79
N GLU A 145 -18.16 -1.62 7.19
CA GLU A 145 -19.10 -2.07 6.15
C GLU A 145 -20.03 -3.22 6.62
N PRO A 146 -20.86 -3.01 7.66
CA PRO A 146 -21.67 -4.09 8.25
C PRO A 146 -22.73 -4.65 7.28
N LYS A 147 -23.20 -3.83 6.32
CA LYS A 147 -24.17 -4.28 5.31
C LYS A 147 -23.54 -5.27 4.35
N SER A 148 -22.35 -4.97 3.84
CA SER A 148 -21.59 -5.85 2.94
C SER A 148 -21.23 -7.17 3.62
N ILE A 149 -20.79 -7.11 4.88
CA ILE A 149 -20.55 -8.30 5.70
C ILE A 149 -21.82 -9.16 5.85
N ALA A 150 -22.96 -8.53 6.17
CA ALA A 150 -24.23 -9.25 6.32
C ALA A 150 -24.67 -9.90 5.01
N GLU A 151 -24.55 -9.21 3.88
CA GLU A 151 -24.92 -9.72 2.58
C GLU A 151 -24.05 -10.91 2.15
N LEU A 152 -22.71 -10.81 2.30
CA LEU A 152 -21.80 -11.92 1.99
C LEU A 152 -22.09 -13.17 2.85
N LYS A 153 -22.56 -13.00 4.08
CA LYS A 153 -23.04 -14.13 4.92
C LYS A 153 -24.29 -14.78 4.33
N THR A 154 -25.17 -14.03 3.68
CA THR A 154 -26.36 -14.63 3.00
C THR A 154 -25.93 -15.51 1.83
N TYR A 155 -24.83 -15.21 1.18
CA TYR A 155 -24.20 -16.04 0.17
C TYR A 155 -23.36 -17.20 0.74
N ARG A 156 -23.43 -17.43 2.06
CA ARG A 156 -22.75 -18.50 2.82
C ARG A 156 -21.23 -18.34 2.97
N HIS A 157 -20.68 -17.17 2.73
CA HIS A 157 -19.28 -16.90 3.04
C HIS A 157 -19.07 -16.64 4.55
N LYS A 158 -17.96 -17.12 5.08
CA LYS A 158 -17.60 -16.97 6.50
C LYS A 158 -16.92 -15.62 6.76
N VAL A 159 -17.66 -14.53 6.67
CA VAL A 159 -17.13 -13.18 6.87
C VAL A 159 -17.38 -12.70 8.30
N MET A 160 -16.33 -12.24 8.96
CA MET A 160 -16.38 -11.73 10.34
C MET A 160 -15.88 -10.28 10.37
N PRO A 161 -16.55 -9.37 11.12
CA PRO A 161 -16.04 -8.02 11.29
C PRO A 161 -14.75 -8.03 12.12
N CYS A 162 -13.75 -7.24 11.71
CA CYS A 162 -12.57 -6.98 12.53
C CYS A 162 -12.92 -6.17 13.76
N THR A 163 -12.34 -6.52 14.91
CA THR A 163 -12.38 -5.65 16.08
C THR A 163 -11.35 -4.56 15.94
N LYS A 164 -11.79 -3.30 15.83
CA LYS A 164 -10.91 -2.13 15.77
C LYS A 164 -10.74 -1.55 17.18
N GLY A 165 -9.52 -1.59 17.68
CA GLY A 165 -9.11 -0.84 18.87
C GLY A 165 -8.57 0.55 18.50
N LYS A 166 -8.46 1.45 19.48
CA LYS A 166 -7.72 2.69 19.32
C LYS A 166 -6.28 2.34 18.91
N ASP A 167 -5.77 3.00 17.87
CA ASP A 167 -4.42 2.79 17.33
C ASP A 167 -4.13 1.40 16.71
N SER A 168 -5.16 0.58 16.44
CA SER A 168 -4.99 -0.78 15.89
C SER A 168 -4.21 -0.80 14.55
N ILE A 169 -4.36 0.22 13.70
CA ILE A 169 -3.63 0.34 12.43
C ILE A 169 -2.14 0.54 12.70
N VAL A 170 -1.79 1.49 13.57
CA VAL A 170 -0.40 1.78 13.94
C VAL A 170 0.25 0.55 14.59
N TYR A 171 -0.49 -0.13 15.48
CA TYR A 171 -0.03 -1.37 16.08
C TYR A 171 0.24 -2.46 15.04
N GLY A 172 -0.68 -2.66 14.10
CA GLY A 172 -0.52 -3.66 13.03
C GLY A 172 0.70 -3.38 12.14
N ILE A 173 0.88 -2.13 11.71
CA ILE A 173 2.05 -1.70 10.92
C ILE A 173 3.35 -1.95 11.70
N ASN A 174 3.39 -1.58 12.98
CA ASN A 174 4.56 -1.80 13.82
C ASN A 174 4.87 -3.30 13.99
N LEU A 175 3.85 -4.13 14.17
CA LEU A 175 4.00 -5.57 14.28
C LEU A 175 4.60 -6.18 13.01
N ILE A 176 4.13 -5.79 11.83
CA ILE A 176 4.67 -6.23 10.55
C ILE A 176 6.14 -5.80 10.42
N ASN A 177 6.44 -4.53 10.69
CA ASN A 177 7.82 -4.01 10.59
C ASN A 177 8.78 -4.65 11.61
N GLN A 178 8.31 -5.03 12.80
CA GLN A 178 9.12 -5.76 13.79
C GLN A 178 9.48 -7.15 13.27
N ASN A 179 8.53 -7.86 12.68
CA ASN A 179 8.77 -9.18 12.11
C ASN A 179 9.75 -9.12 10.92
N ILE A 180 9.66 -8.11 10.05
CA ILE A 180 10.61 -7.88 8.96
C ILE A 180 12.03 -7.65 9.52
N ARG A 181 12.19 -6.84 10.57
CA ARG A 181 13.50 -6.53 11.17
C ARG A 181 14.15 -7.71 11.88
N SER A 182 13.37 -8.61 12.41
CA SER A 182 13.86 -9.82 13.08
C SER A 182 14.33 -10.91 12.11
N GLY A 183 14.19 -10.70 10.80
CA GLY A 183 14.66 -11.65 9.79
C GLY A 183 13.76 -12.87 9.62
N PHE A 184 12.49 -12.75 10.05
CA PHE A 184 11.46 -13.77 9.86
C PHE A 184 10.70 -13.55 8.56
#